data_7d00d249d7d2cf07b3ffa811ec1eb37d
#
_entry.id   7d00d249d7d2cf07b3ffa811ec1eb37d
#
_cell.length_a   1.000
_cell.length_b   1.000
_cell.length_c   1.000
_cell.angle_alpha   90.00
_cell.angle_beta   90.00
_cell.angle_gamma   90.00
#
_symmetry.space_group_name_H-M   'P 1'
#
loop_
_entity.id
_entity.type
_entity.pdbx_description
1 polymer ?
#
loop_
_entity_poly.entity_id
_entity_poly.type
_entity_poly.pdbx_seq_one_letter_code
_entity_poly.pdbx_strand_id
1 'polypeptide(L)' 'MIHLDLNRRDAETLRAALESYLSDLRMEIAGTDSMDFRDSLKGTKATLRKIANELASQAEVVPR' A
#
# COMPACT_ATOMS: atom_id res chain seq x y z
N MET A 1 14.72 -11.36 5.14
CA MET A 1 13.58 -10.92 4.34
C MET A 1 12.29 -11.56 4.84
N ILE A 2 11.23 -10.77 4.89
CA ILE A 2 9.96 -11.27 5.37
C ILE A 2 9.23 -11.97 4.24
N HIS A 3 8.65 -13.09 4.56
CA HIS A 3 7.90 -13.87 3.58
C HIS A 3 6.50 -14.13 4.12
N LEU A 4 5.49 -13.81 3.31
CA LEU A 4 4.09 -14.01 3.68
C LEU A 4 3.44 -14.97 2.70
N ASP A 5 2.74 -15.95 3.25
CA ASP A 5 1.94 -16.85 2.44
C ASP A 5 0.49 -16.43 2.53
N LEU A 6 0.00 -15.83 1.45
CA LEU A 6 -1.37 -15.37 1.39
C LEU A 6 -2.07 -16.08 0.24
N ASN A 7 -3.30 -16.53 0.50
CA ASN A 7 -4.10 -16.99 -0.61
C ASN A 7 -4.63 -15.76 -1.36
N ARG A 8 -5.28 -16.01 -2.48
CA ARG A 8 -5.76 -14.92 -3.33
C ARG A 8 -6.70 -14.00 -2.59
N ARG A 9 -7.61 -14.57 -1.81
CA ARG A 9 -8.60 -13.79 -1.09
C ARG A 9 -7.95 -12.90 -0.05
N ASP A 10 -6.97 -13.46 0.68
CA ASP A 10 -6.25 -12.68 1.69
C ASP A 10 -5.45 -11.56 1.05
N ALA A 11 -4.84 -11.84 -0.09
CA ALA A 11 -4.08 -10.81 -0.79
C ALA A 11 -4.98 -9.68 -1.26
N GLU A 12 -6.16 -10.01 -1.75
CA GLU A 12 -7.11 -8.99 -2.19
C GLU A 12 -7.61 -8.15 -1.01
N THR A 13 -7.85 -8.80 0.11
CA THR A 13 -8.29 -8.08 1.31
C THR A 13 -7.21 -7.11 1.77
N LEU A 14 -5.97 -7.58 1.81
CA LEU A 14 -4.87 -6.73 2.24
C LEU A 14 -4.66 -5.58 1.27
N ARG A 15 -4.73 -5.85 -0.02
CA ARG A 15 -4.58 -4.80 -1.02
C ARG A 15 -5.65 -3.72 -0.86
N ALA A 16 -6.88 -4.13 -0.65
CA ALA A 16 -7.97 -3.19 -0.46
C ALA A 16 -7.74 -2.32 0.77
N ALA A 17 -7.29 -2.93 1.86
CA ALA A 17 -6.98 -2.19 3.07
C ALA A 17 -5.86 -1.20 2.85
N LEU A 18 -4.81 -1.60 2.12
CA LEU A 18 -3.70 -0.71 1.82
C LEU A 18 -4.13 0.45 0.94
N GLU A 19 -4.98 0.21 -0.03
CA GLU A 19 -5.44 1.28 -0.90
C GLU A 19 -6.31 2.28 -0.15
N SER A 20 -7.11 1.79 0.79
CA SER A 20 -7.90 2.67 1.64
C SER A 20 -6.98 3.55 2.49
N TYR A 21 -5.96 2.95 3.08
CA TYR A 21 -5.02 3.69 3.89
C TYR A 21 -4.22 4.68 3.05
N LEU A 22 -3.85 4.29 1.84
CA LEU A 22 -3.15 5.19 0.93
C LEU A 22 -3.98 6.41 0.59
N SER A 23 -5.28 6.22 0.43
CA SER A 23 -6.19 7.35 0.20
C SER A 23 -6.17 8.30 1.39
N ASP A 24 -6.22 7.76 2.61
CA ASP A 24 -6.17 8.57 3.82
C ASP A 24 -4.83 9.30 3.92
N LEU A 25 -3.73 8.62 3.60
CA LEU A 25 -2.41 9.25 3.62
C LEU A 25 -2.33 10.42 2.65
N ARG A 26 -2.93 10.27 1.48
CA ARG A 26 -2.94 11.35 0.50
C ARG A 26 -3.59 12.60 1.07
N MET A 27 -4.69 12.41 1.78
CA MET A 27 -5.37 13.53 2.41
C MET A 27 -4.54 14.13 3.53
N GLU A 28 -3.87 13.29 4.32
CA GLU A 28 -3.02 13.79 5.39
C GLU A 28 -1.84 14.58 4.84
N ILE A 29 -1.22 14.09 3.76
CA ILE A 29 -0.10 14.78 3.14
C ILE A 29 -0.55 16.16 2.64
N ALA A 30 -1.72 16.23 2.03
CA ALA A 30 -2.24 17.50 1.53
C ALA A 30 -2.57 18.48 2.64
N GLY A 31 -2.94 17.97 3.81
CA GLY A 31 -3.37 18.82 4.91
C GLY A 31 -2.32 19.15 5.94
N THR A 32 -1.10 18.61 5.79
CA THR A 32 -0.09 18.84 6.82
C THR A 32 0.82 20.00 6.44
N ASP A 33 1.15 20.81 7.44
CA ASP A 33 2.02 21.97 7.26
C ASP A 33 3.48 21.66 7.57
N SER A 34 3.73 20.59 8.30
CA SER A 34 5.09 20.22 8.68
C SER A 34 5.79 19.50 7.54
N MET A 35 6.90 20.06 7.08
CA MET A 35 7.65 19.44 5.99
C MET A 35 8.25 18.11 6.41
N ASP A 36 8.77 18.04 7.63
CA ASP A 36 9.37 16.79 8.10
C ASP A 36 8.31 15.69 8.19
N PHE A 37 7.16 16.02 8.72
CA PHE A 37 6.08 15.05 8.84
C PHE A 37 5.55 14.66 7.46
N ARG A 38 5.43 15.63 6.58
CA ARG A 38 5.00 15.36 5.21
C ARG A 38 5.96 14.39 4.50
N ASP A 39 7.26 14.61 4.66
CA ASP A 39 8.25 13.73 4.04
C ASP A 39 8.15 12.33 4.61
N SER A 40 7.93 12.21 5.90
CA SER A 40 7.73 10.91 6.53
C SER A 40 6.51 10.21 5.97
N LEU A 41 5.41 10.93 5.81
CA LEU A 41 4.19 10.36 5.24
C LEU A 41 4.37 9.94 3.79
N LYS A 42 5.13 10.73 3.03
CA LYS A 42 5.42 10.37 1.64
C LYS A 42 6.24 9.10 1.56
N GLY A 43 7.19 8.91 2.47
CA GLY A 43 7.97 7.69 2.51
C GLY A 43 7.10 6.49 2.81
N THR A 44 6.22 6.61 3.78
CA THR A 44 5.27 5.55 4.10
C THR A 44 4.37 5.24 2.92
N LYS A 45 3.89 6.28 2.25
CA LYS A 45 3.03 6.12 1.08
C LYS A 45 3.74 5.35 -0.02
N ALA A 46 5.00 5.71 -0.28
CA ALA A 46 5.77 5.05 -1.34
C ALA A 46 5.95 3.56 -1.03
N THR A 47 6.26 3.24 0.22
CA THR A 47 6.45 1.86 0.62
C THR A 47 5.15 1.06 0.49
N LEU A 48 4.06 1.63 0.96
CA LEU A 48 2.78 0.95 0.90
C LEU A 48 2.29 0.78 -0.53
N ARG A 49 2.55 1.78 -1.38
CA ARG A 49 2.20 1.66 -2.79
C ARG A 49 2.97 0.52 -3.46
N LYS A 50 4.25 0.41 -3.13
CA LYS A 50 5.07 -0.67 -3.65
C LYS A 50 4.48 -2.02 -3.24
N ILE A 51 4.11 -2.16 -1.99
CA ILE A 51 3.55 -3.41 -1.48
C ILE A 51 2.21 -3.71 -2.15
N ALA A 52 1.37 -2.70 -2.26
CA ALA A 52 0.07 -2.87 -2.91
C ALA A 52 0.21 -3.29 -4.36
N ASN A 53 1.19 -2.72 -5.06
CA ASN A 53 1.44 -3.10 -6.45
C ASN A 53 1.90 -4.53 -6.57
N GLU A 54 2.73 -4.99 -5.64
CA GLU A 54 3.17 -6.37 -5.65
C GLU A 54 2.02 -7.33 -5.37
N LEU A 55 1.15 -6.97 -4.44
CA LEU A 55 -0.03 -7.78 -4.17
C LEU A 55 -0.94 -7.85 -5.37
N ALA A 56 -1.15 -6.73 -6.05
CA ALA A 56 -1.98 -6.69 -7.24
C ALA A 56 -1.38 -7.57 -8.34
N SER A 57 -0.07 -7.49 -8.51
CA SER A 57 0.61 -8.28 -9.53
C SER A 57 0.43 -9.77 -9.26
N GLN A 58 0.58 -10.18 -8.02
CA GLN A 58 0.43 -11.59 -7.69
C GLN A 58 -1.01 -12.05 -7.80
N ALA A 59 -1.95 -11.19 -7.41
CA ALA A 59 -3.36 -11.52 -7.50
C ALA A 59 -3.81 -11.65 -8.94
N GLU A 60 -3.15 -10.95 -9.85
CA GLU A 60 -3.49 -10.97 -11.25
C GLU A 60 -2.78 -12.06 -12.03
N VAL A 61 -1.87 -12.77 -11.39
CA VAL A 61 -1.24 -13.89 -12.05
C VAL A 61 -2.29 -14.95 -12.30
N VAL A 62 -2.60 -15.14 -13.54
CA VAL A 62 -3.62 -16.10 -13.94
C VAL A 62 -2.91 -17.32 -14.50
N PRO A 63 -3.07 -18.46 -13.85
CA PRO A 63 -2.50 -19.69 -14.40
C PRO A 63 -3.13 -19.97 -15.75
N ARG A 64 -2.32 -20.26 -16.71
CA ARG A 64 -2.78 -20.58 -18.05
C ARG A 64 -2.90 -22.07 -18.27
#